data_92bbd5db29c37bc460024b04af239b38
#
_entry.id   92bbd5db29c37bc460024b04af239b38
#
_cell.length_a   1.000
_cell.length_b   1.000
_cell.length_c   1.000
_cell.angle_alpha   90.00
_cell.angle_beta   90.00
_cell.angle_gamma   90.00
#
_symmetry.space_group_name_H-M   'P 1'
#
loop_
_entity.id
_entity.type
_entity.pdbx_description
1 polymer ?
#
loop_
_entity_poly.entity_id
_entity_poly.type
_entity_poly.pdbx_seq_one_letter_code
_entity_poly.pdbx_strand_id
1 'polypeptide(L)'
;NNFDFQEMLSELLGELNGSHTGARYNPGLTGPETASLGAFFDNAYTGDGLKIEEIIAKGPLTLAGSQIKKGCIIEKIDGTPIKKDADYYPLLSGKVGKKVMLSVYDPTSKQRFEEQVKAIGNGEQSNLLYKRWIENCQETVDKLSNGQIGYVHVRGMNSESFREVYSALLGRCRNKKAVIVDTRHNGGGWLHDDLATLLSGKEYQRFEPRGQYIGSDPYNKWTKPSCVLMCEDNYSNAHGFPWVYKTLGIGKLIGAPVPGTMTAVWWETQIDPTLVFGIPQVGVKDMQGNYLENQQLQPDVEVYNTPEAQLSGEDTQLKRAVEVMLQTVK
;
A
#
# COMPACT_ATOMS: atom_id res chain seq x y z
N ASN A 1 20.32 -28.29 -4.57
CA ASN A 1 18.90 -28.11 -5.02
C ASN A 1 18.70 -26.70 -5.56
N ASN A 2 17.50 -26.40 -6.10
CA ASN A 2 17.24 -25.09 -6.73
C ASN A 2 17.13 -23.93 -5.74
N PHE A 3 16.82 -24.18 -4.47
CA PHE A 3 16.88 -23.15 -3.43
C PHE A 3 18.33 -22.70 -3.21
N ASP A 4 19.25 -23.64 -2.98
CA ASP A 4 20.66 -23.32 -2.77
C ASP A 4 21.28 -22.66 -4.01
N PHE A 5 20.92 -23.12 -5.21
CA PHE A 5 21.38 -22.52 -6.46
C PHE A 5 20.89 -21.09 -6.63
N GLN A 6 19.60 -20.82 -6.36
CA GLN A 6 19.04 -19.48 -6.43
C GLN A 6 19.72 -18.55 -5.42
N GLU A 7 19.97 -19.02 -4.21
CA GLU A 7 20.63 -18.22 -3.17
C GLU A 7 22.07 -17.87 -3.56
N MET A 8 22.85 -18.87 -3.97
CA MET A 8 24.22 -18.66 -4.46
C MET A 8 24.26 -17.69 -5.66
N LEU A 9 23.32 -17.81 -6.60
CA LEU A 9 23.24 -16.90 -7.74
C LEU A 9 22.85 -15.49 -7.31
N SER A 10 21.96 -15.34 -6.31
CA SER A 10 21.59 -14.04 -5.75
C SER A 10 22.77 -13.37 -5.04
N GLU A 11 23.55 -14.10 -4.27
CA GLU A 11 24.78 -13.60 -3.64
C GLU A 11 25.79 -13.12 -4.69
N LEU A 12 26.06 -13.96 -5.71
CA LEU A 12 26.97 -13.59 -6.80
C LEU A 12 26.51 -12.31 -7.53
N LEU A 13 25.22 -12.21 -7.84
CA LEU A 13 24.67 -11.03 -8.51
C LEU A 13 24.65 -9.80 -7.58
N GLY A 14 24.54 -10.01 -6.27
CA GLY A 14 24.63 -8.95 -5.26
C GLY A 14 25.97 -8.22 -5.25
N GLU A 15 27.08 -8.89 -5.61
CA GLU A 15 28.41 -8.28 -5.75
C GLU A 15 28.45 -7.15 -6.80
N LEU A 16 27.50 -7.12 -7.73
CA LEU A 16 27.40 -6.04 -8.72
C LEU A 16 26.93 -4.71 -8.11
N ASN A 17 26.41 -4.72 -6.86
CA ASN A 17 25.93 -3.56 -6.13
C ASN A 17 24.97 -2.66 -6.97
N GLY A 18 24.09 -3.29 -7.72
CA GLY A 18 23.08 -2.60 -8.53
C GLY A 18 21.67 -2.98 -8.11
N SER A 19 20.72 -2.05 -8.23
CA SER A 19 19.31 -2.38 -8.05
C SER A 19 18.86 -3.36 -9.14
N HIS A 20 17.78 -4.12 -8.88
CA HIS A 20 17.20 -5.10 -9.80
C HIS A 20 18.13 -6.28 -10.17
N THR A 21 19.22 -6.48 -9.43
CA THR A 21 20.03 -7.70 -9.52
C THR A 21 19.44 -8.78 -8.62
N GLY A 22 19.64 -10.05 -9.00
CA GLY A 22 19.27 -11.17 -8.15
C GLY A 22 18.67 -12.35 -8.92
N ALA A 23 18.34 -13.39 -8.19
CA ALA A 23 17.69 -14.58 -8.73
C ALA A 23 16.42 -14.91 -7.92
N ARG A 24 15.48 -15.59 -8.56
CA ARG A 24 14.23 -16.05 -7.95
C ARG A 24 13.97 -17.49 -8.33
N TYR A 25 13.53 -18.27 -7.36
CA TYR A 25 13.05 -19.62 -7.58
C TYR A 25 11.57 -19.69 -7.25
N ASN A 26 10.76 -20.02 -8.23
CA ASN A 26 9.31 -20.08 -8.14
C ASN A 26 8.80 -21.49 -8.46
N PRO A 27 8.89 -22.43 -7.52
CA PRO A 27 8.50 -23.83 -7.75
C PRO A 27 6.98 -24.01 -7.95
N GLY A 28 6.20 -22.93 -7.79
CA GLY A 28 4.75 -22.99 -7.70
C GLY A 28 4.26 -23.37 -6.30
N LEU A 29 2.96 -23.20 -6.09
CA LEU A 29 2.33 -23.64 -4.83
C LEU A 29 2.13 -25.16 -4.87
N THR A 30 2.68 -25.87 -3.90
CA THR A 30 2.62 -27.34 -3.79
C THR A 30 1.45 -27.86 -2.97
N GLY A 31 0.57 -26.98 -2.50
CA GLY A 31 -0.58 -27.36 -1.66
C GLY A 31 -1.76 -26.39 -1.76
N PRO A 32 -2.87 -26.73 -1.11
CA PRO A 32 -4.05 -25.89 -1.08
C PRO A 32 -3.77 -24.61 -0.27
N GLU A 33 -4.21 -23.47 -0.79
CA GLU A 33 -4.12 -22.19 -0.08
C GLU A 33 -4.94 -22.20 1.22
N THR A 34 -4.37 -21.69 2.30
CA THR A 34 -5.07 -21.54 3.58
C THR A 34 -5.91 -20.26 3.55
N ALA A 35 -7.19 -20.40 3.88
CA ALA A 35 -8.11 -19.29 3.90
C ALA A 35 -8.00 -18.46 5.20
N SER A 36 -8.48 -17.22 5.13
CA SER A 36 -8.65 -16.32 6.26
C SER A 36 -10.14 -16.10 6.57
N LEU A 37 -10.45 -15.90 7.83
CA LEU A 37 -11.76 -15.47 8.31
C LEU A 37 -11.91 -13.93 8.36
N GLY A 38 -10.84 -13.17 8.05
CA GLY A 38 -10.88 -11.71 8.11
C GLY A 38 -10.96 -11.15 9.54
N ALA A 39 -10.25 -11.78 10.46
CA ALA A 39 -10.16 -11.34 11.86
C ALA A 39 -8.75 -11.54 12.42
N PHE A 40 -8.42 -10.77 13.45
CA PHE A 40 -7.28 -11.01 14.32
C PHE A 40 -7.76 -11.61 15.63
N PHE A 41 -6.98 -12.55 16.17
CA PHE A 41 -7.31 -13.28 17.37
C PHE A 41 -6.42 -12.86 18.54
N ASP A 42 -6.97 -12.93 19.75
CA ASP A 42 -6.30 -12.61 21.01
C ASP A 42 -5.26 -13.68 21.35
N ASN A 43 -3.98 -13.39 21.12
CA ASN A 43 -2.87 -14.30 21.42
C ASN A 43 -2.68 -14.57 22.92
N ALA A 44 -3.26 -13.75 23.79
CA ALA A 44 -3.22 -13.97 25.25
C ALA A 44 -4.37 -14.86 25.74
N TYR A 45 -5.32 -15.21 24.87
CA TYR A 45 -6.42 -16.08 25.24
C TYR A 45 -5.96 -17.52 25.45
N THR A 46 -6.26 -18.08 26.61
CA THR A 46 -5.77 -19.41 27.02
C THR A 46 -6.84 -20.51 27.06
N GLY A 47 -8.04 -20.22 26.58
CA GLY A 47 -9.14 -21.21 26.49
C GLY A 47 -9.18 -21.96 25.15
N ASP A 48 -10.09 -22.92 25.03
CA ASP A 48 -10.41 -23.56 23.76
C ASP A 48 -11.08 -22.56 22.79
N GLY A 49 -10.77 -22.63 21.50
CA GLY A 49 -11.30 -21.75 20.46
C GLY A 49 -10.40 -20.55 20.14
N LEU A 50 -10.87 -19.71 19.24
CA LEU A 50 -10.22 -18.48 18.80
C LEU A 50 -11.04 -17.27 19.28
N LYS A 51 -10.53 -16.54 20.26
CA LYS A 51 -11.16 -15.29 20.74
C LYS A 51 -10.84 -14.15 19.77
N ILE A 52 -11.88 -13.52 19.23
CA ILE A 52 -11.76 -12.43 18.28
C ILE A 52 -11.32 -11.16 19.00
N GLU A 53 -10.16 -10.64 18.63
CA GLU A 53 -9.65 -9.33 19.10
C GLU A 53 -10.10 -8.22 18.16
N GLU A 54 -10.09 -8.45 16.85
CA GLU A 54 -10.50 -7.47 15.85
C GLU A 54 -11.12 -8.15 14.63
N ILE A 55 -12.18 -7.55 14.08
CA ILE A 55 -12.78 -7.94 12.80
C ILE A 55 -12.36 -6.93 11.73
N ILE A 56 -11.82 -7.43 10.63
CA ILE A 56 -11.43 -6.59 9.49
C ILE A 56 -12.69 -6.08 8.78
N ALA A 57 -12.84 -4.78 8.70
CA ALA A 57 -13.98 -4.14 8.04
C ALA A 57 -14.13 -4.62 6.58
N LYS A 58 -15.36 -4.83 6.14
CA LYS A 58 -15.70 -5.38 4.80
C LYS A 58 -15.20 -6.82 4.56
N GLY A 59 -14.70 -7.48 5.61
CA GLY A 59 -14.26 -8.89 5.57
C GLY A 59 -15.41 -9.89 5.80
N PRO A 60 -15.09 -11.20 5.82
CA PRO A 60 -16.07 -12.30 5.95
C PRO A 60 -17.03 -12.21 7.14
N LEU A 61 -16.57 -11.67 8.26
CA LEU A 61 -17.34 -11.57 9.50
C LEU A 61 -18.19 -10.28 9.62
N THR A 62 -18.23 -9.45 8.57
CA THR A 62 -18.99 -8.18 8.57
C THR A 62 -20.28 -8.25 7.74
N LEU A 63 -20.81 -9.44 7.51
CA LEU A 63 -22.05 -9.62 6.75
C LEU A 63 -23.24 -8.97 7.46
N ALA A 64 -24.18 -8.45 6.68
CA ALA A 64 -25.42 -7.91 7.23
C ALA A 64 -26.17 -8.99 8.00
N GLY A 65 -26.48 -8.70 9.28
CA GLY A 65 -27.14 -9.66 10.17
C GLY A 65 -26.18 -10.59 10.94
N SER A 66 -24.87 -10.50 10.73
CA SER A 66 -23.89 -11.23 11.54
C SER A 66 -24.01 -10.85 13.02
N GLN A 67 -23.96 -11.86 13.88
CA GLN A 67 -23.92 -11.71 15.34
C GLN A 67 -22.48 -11.77 15.88
N ILE A 68 -21.50 -12.06 14.99
CA ILE A 68 -20.09 -12.16 15.35
C ILE A 68 -19.54 -10.75 15.59
N LYS A 69 -18.88 -10.57 16.74
CA LYS A 69 -18.26 -9.30 17.16
C LYS A 69 -16.97 -9.53 17.91
N LYS A 70 -16.18 -8.47 18.13
CA LYS A 70 -15.02 -8.51 19.03
C LYS A 70 -15.40 -9.15 20.38
N GLY A 71 -14.55 -10.05 20.85
CA GLY A 71 -14.73 -10.81 22.08
C GLY A 71 -15.48 -12.13 21.93
N CYS A 72 -16.16 -12.38 20.82
CA CYS A 72 -16.71 -13.71 20.53
C CYS A 72 -15.59 -14.75 20.38
N ILE A 73 -15.91 -16.01 20.68
CA ILE A 73 -14.98 -17.13 20.59
C ILE A 73 -15.49 -18.10 19.53
N ILE A 74 -14.71 -18.34 18.51
CA ILE A 74 -14.98 -19.37 17.50
C ILE A 74 -14.55 -20.70 18.10
N GLU A 75 -15.52 -21.53 18.51
CA GLU A 75 -15.27 -22.81 19.16
C GLU A 75 -15.01 -23.94 18.16
N LYS A 76 -15.64 -23.88 16.96
CA LYS A 76 -15.50 -24.90 15.91
C LYS A 76 -15.48 -24.28 14.51
N ILE A 77 -14.81 -24.95 13.59
CA ILE A 77 -14.87 -24.72 12.14
C ILE A 77 -15.35 -26.01 11.47
N ASP A 78 -16.44 -25.94 10.69
CA ASP A 78 -17.09 -27.08 10.02
C ASP A 78 -17.31 -28.27 10.99
N GLY A 79 -17.75 -28.00 12.23
CA GLY A 79 -18.01 -28.97 13.28
C GLY A 79 -16.77 -29.49 14.03
N THR A 80 -15.56 -29.19 13.54
CA THR A 80 -14.30 -29.59 14.19
C THR A 80 -13.94 -28.62 15.32
N PRO A 81 -13.82 -29.06 16.58
CA PRO A 81 -13.48 -28.17 17.69
C PRO A 81 -12.05 -27.69 17.62
N ILE A 82 -11.84 -26.42 17.98
CA ILE A 82 -10.51 -25.81 18.08
C ILE A 82 -10.07 -25.94 19.54
N LYS A 83 -9.03 -26.72 19.78
CA LYS A 83 -8.46 -26.91 21.11
C LYS A 83 -7.41 -25.85 21.40
N LYS A 84 -7.23 -25.55 22.68
CA LYS A 84 -6.13 -24.74 23.16
C LYS A 84 -4.81 -25.22 22.57
N ASP A 85 -3.98 -24.28 22.15
CA ASP A 85 -2.64 -24.52 21.59
C ASP A 85 -2.61 -25.44 20.34
N ALA A 86 -3.77 -25.77 19.76
CA ALA A 86 -3.85 -26.54 18.52
C ALA A 86 -3.70 -25.61 17.30
N ASP A 87 -2.99 -26.10 16.29
CA ASP A 87 -2.94 -25.45 14.99
C ASP A 87 -4.31 -25.54 14.29
N TYR A 88 -4.97 -24.42 14.07
CA TYR A 88 -6.28 -24.35 13.42
C TYR A 88 -6.19 -24.11 11.91
N TYR A 89 -5.03 -23.73 11.38
CA TYR A 89 -4.84 -23.46 9.95
C TYR A 89 -5.23 -24.62 9.04
N PRO A 90 -4.98 -25.89 9.40
CA PRO A 90 -5.44 -27.03 8.61
C PRO A 90 -6.96 -27.06 8.37
N LEU A 91 -7.77 -26.51 9.30
CA LEU A 91 -9.23 -26.42 9.17
C LEU A 91 -9.66 -25.43 8.07
N LEU A 92 -8.77 -24.50 7.69
CA LEU A 92 -8.98 -23.48 6.67
C LEU A 92 -8.24 -23.79 5.36
N SER A 93 -7.43 -24.85 5.33
CA SER A 93 -6.69 -25.26 4.14
C SER A 93 -7.65 -25.64 3.00
N GLY A 94 -7.44 -25.07 1.80
CA GLY A 94 -8.29 -25.26 0.63
C GLY A 94 -9.72 -24.69 0.76
N LYS A 95 -9.93 -23.77 1.70
CA LYS A 95 -11.25 -23.14 1.93
C LYS A 95 -11.39 -21.76 1.30
N VAL A 96 -10.39 -21.22 0.61
CA VAL A 96 -10.50 -19.93 -0.07
C VAL A 96 -11.71 -19.90 -1.00
N GLY A 97 -12.56 -18.88 -0.82
CA GLY A 97 -13.80 -18.71 -1.58
C GLY A 97 -14.93 -19.65 -1.22
N LYS A 98 -14.71 -20.59 -0.28
CA LYS A 98 -15.72 -21.53 0.19
C LYS A 98 -16.43 -21.02 1.42
N LYS A 99 -17.65 -21.50 1.61
CA LYS A 99 -18.41 -21.29 2.83
C LYS A 99 -17.90 -22.25 3.90
N VAL A 100 -17.69 -21.72 5.11
CA VAL A 100 -17.35 -22.48 6.31
C VAL A 100 -18.37 -22.20 7.41
N MET A 101 -18.72 -23.21 8.19
CA MET A 101 -19.61 -23.08 9.33
C MET A 101 -18.80 -22.81 10.58
N LEU A 102 -19.09 -21.71 11.26
CA LEU A 102 -18.46 -21.33 12.52
C LEU A 102 -19.44 -21.57 13.67
N SER A 103 -19.05 -22.39 14.67
CA SER A 103 -19.77 -22.44 15.94
C SER A 103 -19.15 -21.42 16.88
N VAL A 104 -19.94 -20.45 17.34
CA VAL A 104 -19.46 -19.26 18.04
C VAL A 104 -20.10 -19.16 19.42
N TYR A 105 -19.31 -18.82 20.43
CA TYR A 105 -19.76 -18.45 21.77
C TYR A 105 -19.57 -16.93 21.97
N ASP A 106 -20.63 -16.26 22.38
CA ASP A 106 -20.57 -14.86 22.84
C ASP A 106 -20.50 -14.82 24.38
N PRO A 107 -19.36 -14.48 24.99
CA PRO A 107 -19.23 -14.41 26.44
C PRO A 107 -20.12 -13.33 27.08
N THR A 108 -20.49 -12.30 26.33
CA THR A 108 -21.31 -11.19 26.85
C THR A 108 -22.77 -11.61 27.03
N SER A 109 -23.37 -12.22 26.01
CA SER A 109 -24.75 -12.72 26.07
C SER A 109 -24.85 -14.13 26.62
N LYS A 110 -23.73 -14.85 26.77
CA LYS A 110 -23.62 -16.28 27.13
C LYS A 110 -24.36 -17.20 26.15
N GLN A 111 -24.55 -16.77 24.93
CA GLN A 111 -25.22 -17.54 23.88
C GLN A 111 -24.21 -18.25 22.97
N ARG A 112 -24.63 -19.38 22.42
CA ARG A 112 -23.94 -20.10 21.35
C ARG A 112 -24.84 -20.09 20.13
N PHE A 113 -24.20 -19.84 18.97
CA PHE A 113 -24.89 -19.83 17.69
C PHE A 113 -23.96 -20.35 16.59
N GLU A 114 -24.53 -20.65 15.45
CA GLU A 114 -23.77 -21.02 14.26
C GLU A 114 -23.97 -19.99 13.18
N GLU A 115 -22.88 -19.65 12.48
CA GLU A 115 -22.91 -18.70 11.37
C GLU A 115 -22.04 -19.19 10.22
N GLN A 116 -22.58 -19.13 9.00
CA GLN A 116 -21.88 -19.52 7.79
C GLN A 116 -21.24 -18.29 7.15
N VAL A 117 -19.91 -18.33 6.94
CA VAL A 117 -19.14 -17.25 6.34
C VAL A 117 -18.39 -17.73 5.11
N LYS A 118 -18.15 -16.87 4.15
CA LYS A 118 -17.30 -17.15 2.98
C LYS A 118 -15.86 -16.74 3.30
N ALA A 119 -14.99 -17.71 3.50
CA ALA A 119 -13.58 -17.48 3.78
C ALA A 119 -12.86 -16.88 2.56
N ILE A 120 -11.89 -16.00 2.80
CA ILE A 120 -11.12 -15.26 1.77
C ILE A 120 -9.67 -15.73 1.72
N GLY A 121 -8.96 -15.42 0.64
CA GLY A 121 -7.54 -15.65 0.53
C GLY A 121 -6.72 -14.55 1.25
N ASN A 122 -5.44 -14.84 1.52
CA ASN A 122 -4.53 -13.90 2.15
C ASN A 122 -4.34 -12.62 1.33
N GLY A 123 -4.33 -12.73 0.00
CA GLY A 123 -4.24 -11.55 -0.88
C GLY A 123 -5.45 -10.61 -0.75
N GLU A 124 -6.67 -11.18 -0.60
CA GLU A 124 -7.89 -10.39 -0.37
C GLU A 124 -7.86 -9.73 1.02
N GLN A 125 -7.45 -10.46 2.06
CA GLN A 125 -7.27 -9.90 3.40
C GLN A 125 -6.26 -8.74 3.39
N SER A 126 -5.09 -8.93 2.77
CA SER A 126 -4.07 -7.88 2.65
C SER A 126 -4.61 -6.65 1.94
N ASN A 127 -5.44 -6.84 0.92
CA ASN A 127 -6.07 -5.74 0.20
C ASN A 127 -7.11 -4.99 1.07
N LEU A 128 -7.86 -5.69 1.93
CA LEU A 128 -8.76 -5.04 2.90
C LEU A 128 -7.98 -4.19 3.90
N LEU A 129 -6.87 -4.72 4.43
CA LEU A 129 -5.99 -4.00 5.36
C LEU A 129 -5.34 -2.78 4.71
N TYR A 130 -4.89 -2.92 3.45
CA TYR A 130 -4.37 -1.81 2.67
C TYR A 130 -5.42 -0.70 2.50
N LYS A 131 -6.65 -1.05 2.09
CA LYS A 131 -7.73 -0.06 1.94
C LYS A 131 -8.05 0.64 3.25
N ARG A 132 -8.09 -0.08 4.37
CA ARG A 132 -8.24 0.49 5.70
C ARG A 132 -7.14 1.51 6.03
N TRP A 133 -5.89 1.18 5.73
CA TRP A 133 -4.77 2.09 5.94
C TRP A 133 -4.93 3.38 5.14
N ILE A 134 -5.31 3.30 3.85
CA ILE A 134 -5.57 4.47 3.00
C ILE A 134 -6.74 5.30 3.52
N GLU A 135 -7.84 4.67 3.93
CA GLU A 135 -8.99 5.35 4.54
C GLU A 135 -8.55 6.12 5.80
N ASN A 136 -7.79 5.50 6.69
CA ASN A 136 -7.24 6.13 7.90
C ASN A 136 -6.31 7.31 7.58
N CYS A 137 -5.42 7.17 6.60
CA CYS A 137 -4.55 8.26 6.15
C CYS A 137 -5.39 9.44 5.62
N GLN A 138 -6.40 9.16 4.80
CA GLN A 138 -7.29 10.18 4.27
C GLN A 138 -8.07 10.90 5.37
N GLU A 139 -8.66 10.18 6.31
CA GLU A 139 -9.37 10.74 7.46
C GLU A 139 -8.45 11.60 8.33
N THR A 140 -7.22 11.16 8.54
CA THR A 140 -6.20 11.90 9.29
C THR A 140 -5.88 13.23 8.59
N VAL A 141 -5.64 13.21 7.27
CA VAL A 141 -5.40 14.44 6.50
C VAL A 141 -6.60 15.37 6.54
N ASP A 142 -7.81 14.87 6.33
CA ASP A 142 -9.03 15.66 6.38
C ASP A 142 -9.23 16.31 7.77
N LYS A 143 -9.03 15.54 8.84
CA LYS A 143 -9.15 16.02 10.22
C LYS A 143 -8.10 17.09 10.55
N LEU A 144 -6.84 16.84 10.27
CA LEU A 144 -5.74 17.76 10.60
C LEU A 144 -5.77 19.04 9.76
N SER A 145 -6.28 18.98 8.54
CA SER A 145 -6.37 20.13 7.63
C SER A 145 -7.73 20.83 7.64
N ASN A 146 -8.69 20.43 8.48
CA ASN A 146 -10.08 20.86 8.41
C ASN A 146 -10.64 20.73 6.97
N GLY A 147 -10.34 19.63 6.30
CA GLY A 147 -10.81 19.33 4.96
C GLY A 147 -10.16 20.15 3.83
N GLN A 148 -9.14 20.96 4.10
CA GLN A 148 -8.50 21.83 3.09
C GLN A 148 -7.54 21.07 2.17
N ILE A 149 -6.86 20.03 2.67
CA ILE A 149 -5.87 19.25 1.95
C ILE A 149 -6.48 17.92 1.49
N GLY A 150 -6.22 17.53 0.26
CA GLY A 150 -6.57 16.21 -0.26
C GLY A 150 -5.45 15.21 -0.03
N TYR A 151 -5.78 13.92 -0.13
CA TYR A 151 -4.82 12.83 -0.02
C TYR A 151 -5.10 11.79 -1.10
N VAL A 152 -4.02 11.34 -1.77
CA VAL A 152 -4.05 10.22 -2.70
C VAL A 152 -2.83 9.34 -2.46
N HIS A 153 -3.00 8.01 -2.58
CA HIS A 153 -1.89 7.07 -2.49
C HIS A 153 -1.63 6.41 -3.84
N VAL A 154 -0.36 6.31 -4.22
CA VAL A 154 0.11 5.64 -5.43
C VAL A 154 0.63 4.26 -5.03
N ARG A 155 -0.21 3.24 -5.10
CA ARG A 155 0.11 1.88 -4.64
C ARG A 155 1.24 1.22 -5.42
N GLY A 156 1.28 1.45 -6.72
CA GLY A 156 2.31 0.95 -7.64
C GLY A 156 2.39 1.86 -8.85
N MET A 157 3.51 1.82 -9.56
CA MET A 157 3.70 2.64 -10.76
C MET A 157 3.09 1.94 -11.99
N ASN A 158 1.76 1.90 -12.05
CA ASN A 158 0.97 1.21 -13.08
C ASN A 158 -0.30 1.97 -13.45
N SER A 159 -0.95 1.53 -14.55
CA SER A 159 -2.16 2.18 -15.08
C SER A 159 -3.37 2.10 -14.12
N GLU A 160 -3.45 1.10 -13.25
CA GLU A 160 -4.52 0.99 -12.26
C GLU A 160 -4.40 2.11 -11.23
N SER A 161 -3.22 2.25 -10.63
CA SER A 161 -2.93 3.35 -9.70
C SER A 161 -3.09 4.73 -10.34
N PHE A 162 -2.72 4.88 -11.63
CA PHE A 162 -2.94 6.14 -12.34
C PHE A 162 -4.42 6.49 -12.41
N ARG A 163 -5.29 5.55 -12.79
CA ARG A 163 -6.74 5.79 -12.86
C ARG A 163 -7.33 6.18 -11.51
N GLU A 164 -6.89 5.53 -10.43
CA GLU A 164 -7.32 5.88 -9.07
C GLU A 164 -6.87 7.29 -8.68
N VAL A 165 -5.60 7.64 -8.90
CA VAL A 165 -5.06 8.97 -8.60
C VAL A 165 -5.74 10.05 -9.44
N TYR A 166 -5.87 9.85 -10.75
CA TYR A 166 -6.54 10.76 -11.67
C TYR A 166 -7.99 11.02 -11.24
N SER A 167 -8.74 9.95 -10.98
CA SER A 167 -10.13 10.04 -10.53
C SER A 167 -10.25 10.75 -9.18
N ALA A 168 -9.35 10.48 -8.24
CA ALA A 168 -9.36 11.11 -6.93
C ALA A 168 -9.00 12.60 -7.00
N LEU A 169 -7.96 12.98 -7.75
CA LEU A 169 -7.52 14.37 -7.90
C LEU A 169 -8.60 15.24 -8.56
N LEU A 170 -9.15 14.81 -9.67
CA LEU A 170 -10.13 15.57 -10.44
C LEU A 170 -11.57 15.38 -9.93
N GLY A 171 -11.80 14.39 -9.06
CA GLY A 171 -13.08 14.15 -8.38
C GLY A 171 -13.09 14.70 -6.95
N ARG A 172 -12.92 13.83 -5.95
CA ARG A 172 -13.06 14.16 -4.52
C ARG A 172 -12.10 15.24 -4.01
N CYS A 173 -10.92 15.37 -4.62
CA CYS A 173 -9.94 16.39 -4.25
C CYS A 173 -10.12 17.72 -5.01
N ARG A 174 -11.00 17.82 -6.02
CA ARG A 174 -11.14 18.98 -6.88
C ARG A 174 -11.30 20.30 -6.12
N ASN A 175 -12.06 20.29 -5.04
CA ASN A 175 -12.33 21.49 -4.24
C ASN A 175 -11.32 21.70 -3.09
N LYS A 176 -10.33 20.81 -2.93
CA LYS A 176 -9.26 20.99 -1.95
C LYS A 176 -8.31 22.08 -2.41
N LYS A 177 -7.62 22.72 -1.47
CA LYS A 177 -6.63 23.77 -1.76
C LYS A 177 -5.28 23.22 -2.23
N ALA A 178 -4.93 22.03 -1.77
CA ALA A 178 -3.72 21.31 -2.12
C ALA A 178 -3.90 19.80 -1.96
N VAL A 179 -2.91 19.00 -2.36
CA VAL A 179 -2.95 17.53 -2.23
C VAL A 179 -1.61 16.96 -1.76
N ILE A 180 -1.68 15.93 -0.92
CA ILE A 180 -0.56 15.04 -0.60
C ILE A 180 -0.65 13.83 -1.52
N VAL A 181 0.41 13.58 -2.28
CA VAL A 181 0.59 12.40 -3.13
C VAL A 181 1.52 11.45 -2.39
N ASP A 182 0.97 10.45 -1.77
CA ASP A 182 1.71 9.49 -0.96
C ASP A 182 2.20 8.34 -1.82
N THR A 183 3.50 8.15 -1.88
CA THR A 183 4.16 7.05 -2.62
C THR A 183 4.84 6.05 -1.69
N ARG A 184 4.64 6.15 -0.40
CA ARG A 184 5.25 5.22 0.56
C ARG A 184 4.88 3.78 0.26
N HIS A 185 5.82 2.87 0.47
CA HIS A 185 5.68 1.43 0.25
C HIS A 185 5.41 1.03 -1.21
N ASN A 186 5.82 1.89 -2.17
CA ASN A 186 5.64 1.63 -3.60
C ASN A 186 6.90 0.95 -4.17
N GLY A 187 6.74 -0.26 -4.69
CA GLY A 187 7.82 -1.07 -5.25
C GLY A 187 8.22 -0.73 -6.70
N GLY A 188 7.63 0.33 -7.30
CA GLY A 188 7.97 0.76 -8.67
C GLY A 188 6.98 0.28 -9.74
N GLY A 189 7.49 0.24 -10.97
CA GLY A 189 6.77 0.00 -12.21
C GLY A 189 7.18 1.01 -13.28
N TRP A 190 6.21 1.65 -13.98
CA TRP A 190 6.49 2.68 -14.99
C TRP A 190 5.34 3.68 -15.09
N LEU A 191 5.38 4.78 -14.35
CA LEU A 191 4.28 5.77 -14.26
C LEU A 191 4.75 7.21 -13.98
N HIS A 192 6.05 7.45 -13.82
CA HIS A 192 6.59 8.73 -13.37
C HIS A 192 6.21 9.91 -14.27
N ASP A 193 6.22 9.71 -15.59
CA ASP A 193 5.93 10.76 -16.57
C ASP A 193 4.45 11.15 -16.57
N ASP A 194 3.55 10.17 -16.52
CA ASP A 194 2.11 10.42 -16.45
C ASP A 194 1.73 11.18 -15.17
N LEU A 195 2.30 10.79 -14.03
CA LEU A 195 2.07 11.48 -12.75
C LEU A 195 2.65 12.91 -12.76
N ALA A 196 3.87 13.09 -13.27
CA ALA A 196 4.47 14.40 -13.38
C ALA A 196 3.66 15.31 -14.32
N THR A 197 3.20 14.78 -15.45
CA THR A 197 2.31 15.48 -16.39
C THR A 197 0.99 15.87 -15.75
N LEU A 198 0.36 14.97 -14.99
CA LEU A 198 -0.89 15.24 -14.28
C LEU A 198 -0.75 16.34 -13.22
N LEU A 199 0.38 16.35 -12.48
CA LEU A 199 0.61 17.24 -11.34
C LEU A 199 1.26 18.59 -11.71
N SER A 200 1.75 18.75 -12.93
CA SER A 200 2.41 19.98 -13.43
C SER A 200 1.46 20.95 -14.13
N GLY A 201 0.15 20.85 -13.89
CA GLY A 201 -0.82 21.75 -14.49
C GLY A 201 -0.61 23.21 -14.08
N LYS A 202 -0.75 24.13 -15.05
CA LYS A 202 -0.79 25.58 -14.80
C LYS A 202 -2.07 26.12 -15.41
N GLU A 203 -2.83 26.85 -14.60
CA GLU A 203 -4.05 27.51 -15.07
C GLU A 203 -3.67 28.54 -16.14
N TYR A 204 -4.36 28.54 -17.28
CA TYR A 204 -4.10 29.46 -18.40
C TYR A 204 -5.34 30.17 -18.89
N GLN A 205 -6.56 29.75 -18.50
CA GLN A 205 -7.79 30.45 -18.80
C GLN A 205 -8.89 30.11 -17.78
N ARG A 206 -9.88 31.03 -17.67
CA ARG A 206 -11.04 30.89 -16.78
C ARG A 206 -12.33 31.07 -17.53
N PHE A 207 -13.38 30.41 -17.05
CA PHE A 207 -14.74 30.53 -17.59
C PHE A 207 -15.59 31.31 -16.59
N GLU A 208 -16.00 32.50 -16.97
CA GLU A 208 -16.73 33.43 -16.09
C GLU A 208 -17.96 34.06 -16.80
N PRO A 209 -18.98 33.23 -17.13
CA PRO A 209 -20.20 33.78 -17.71
C PRO A 209 -20.86 34.76 -16.73
N ARG A 210 -21.11 36.02 -17.23
CA ARG A 210 -21.72 37.10 -16.43
C ARG A 210 -20.98 37.41 -15.11
N GLY A 211 -19.65 37.22 -15.10
CA GLY A 211 -18.84 37.46 -13.92
C GLY A 211 -18.88 36.36 -12.85
N GLN A 212 -19.54 35.23 -13.13
CA GLN A 212 -19.58 34.09 -12.23
C GLN A 212 -18.54 33.05 -12.66
N TYR A 213 -17.56 32.79 -11.83
CA TYR A 213 -16.57 31.75 -12.08
C TYR A 213 -17.23 30.37 -12.08
N ILE A 214 -17.03 29.59 -13.13
CA ILE A 214 -17.56 28.24 -13.30
C ILE A 214 -16.48 27.18 -13.54
N GLY A 215 -15.22 27.57 -13.78
CA GLY A 215 -14.10 26.64 -13.98
C GLY A 215 -12.93 27.28 -14.69
N SER A 216 -11.89 26.52 -14.85
CA SER A 216 -10.64 26.89 -15.52
C SER A 216 -10.02 25.73 -16.29
N ASP A 217 -9.12 26.06 -17.23
CA ASP A 217 -8.29 25.07 -17.90
C ASP A 217 -6.81 25.16 -17.42
N PRO A 218 -6.10 24.04 -17.43
CA PRO A 218 -6.45 22.72 -17.97
C PRO A 218 -7.41 21.94 -17.06
N TYR A 219 -8.48 21.41 -17.62
CA TYR A 219 -9.47 20.64 -16.88
C TYR A 219 -8.96 19.27 -16.41
N ASN A 220 -8.00 18.68 -17.15
CA ASN A 220 -7.48 17.32 -17.00
C ASN A 220 -6.15 17.25 -16.25
N LYS A 221 -5.73 18.33 -15.59
CA LYS A 221 -4.50 18.39 -14.77
C LYS A 221 -4.78 18.98 -13.40
N TRP A 222 -3.95 18.62 -12.45
CA TRP A 222 -3.92 19.27 -11.15
C TRP A 222 -3.15 20.58 -11.23
N THR A 223 -3.78 21.69 -10.89
CA THR A 223 -3.22 23.06 -11.03
C THR A 223 -2.89 23.73 -9.70
N LYS A 224 -3.14 23.05 -8.58
CA LYS A 224 -2.95 23.58 -7.23
C LYS A 224 -1.69 22.98 -6.60
N PRO A 225 -1.20 23.53 -5.45
CA PRO A 225 -0.04 22.96 -4.77
C PRO A 225 -0.19 21.48 -4.46
N SER A 226 0.92 20.77 -4.53
CA SER A 226 1.03 19.38 -4.11
C SER A 226 2.38 19.12 -3.44
N CYS A 227 2.48 18.04 -2.70
CA CYS A 227 3.75 17.47 -2.24
C CYS A 227 3.75 15.96 -2.46
N VAL A 228 4.94 15.37 -2.51
CA VAL A 228 5.11 13.91 -2.51
C VAL A 228 5.57 13.48 -1.13
N LEU A 229 4.87 12.50 -0.56
CA LEU A 229 5.28 11.80 0.64
C LEU A 229 5.96 10.49 0.25
N MET A 230 7.18 10.26 0.73
CA MET A 230 8.03 9.13 0.35
C MET A 230 8.70 8.51 1.58
N CYS A 231 9.15 7.27 1.46
CA CYS A 231 9.85 6.55 2.52
C CYS A 231 11.02 5.71 1.98
N GLU A 232 11.78 5.14 2.88
CA GLU A 232 13.03 4.43 2.64
C GLU A 232 12.87 3.14 1.83
N ASP A 233 11.68 2.57 1.73
CA ASP A 233 11.39 1.37 0.93
C ASP A 233 10.75 1.66 -0.43
N ASN A 234 10.66 2.95 -0.83
CA ASN A 234 10.35 3.29 -2.22
C ASN A 234 11.42 2.71 -3.16
N TYR A 235 10.99 1.99 -4.21
CA TYR A 235 11.90 1.28 -5.08
C TYR A 235 11.66 1.57 -6.57
N SER A 236 12.72 1.52 -7.39
CA SER A 236 12.62 1.62 -8.85
C SER A 236 11.91 2.91 -9.30
N ASN A 237 10.85 2.83 -10.08
CA ASN A 237 10.10 4.00 -10.54
C ASN A 237 9.43 4.81 -9.39
N ALA A 238 9.32 4.24 -8.18
CA ALA A 238 8.93 4.99 -6.98
C ALA A 238 10.08 5.85 -6.41
N HIS A 239 11.32 5.66 -6.84
CA HIS A 239 12.39 6.64 -6.76
C HIS A 239 12.31 7.62 -7.95
N GLY A 240 12.08 7.12 -9.17
CA GLY A 240 12.04 7.92 -10.40
C GLY A 240 10.99 9.02 -10.36
N PHE A 241 9.78 8.75 -9.88
CA PHE A 241 8.74 9.77 -9.82
C PHE A 241 9.07 10.93 -8.86
N PRO A 242 9.45 10.73 -7.59
CA PRO A 242 9.89 11.82 -6.72
C PRO A 242 11.08 12.59 -7.29
N TRP A 243 12.02 11.91 -7.94
CA TRP A 243 13.15 12.56 -8.57
C TRP A 243 12.71 13.50 -9.71
N VAL A 244 11.84 13.05 -10.62
CA VAL A 244 11.26 13.87 -11.70
C VAL A 244 10.46 15.03 -11.12
N TYR A 245 9.64 14.78 -10.12
CA TYR A 245 8.81 15.75 -9.44
C TYR A 245 9.64 16.91 -8.86
N LYS A 246 10.75 16.61 -8.19
CA LYS A 246 11.72 17.57 -7.66
C LYS A 246 12.46 18.31 -8.79
N THR A 247 12.95 17.58 -9.79
CA THR A 247 13.69 18.14 -10.93
C THR A 247 12.85 19.15 -11.72
N LEU A 248 11.57 18.90 -11.90
CA LEU A 248 10.63 19.80 -12.56
C LEU A 248 10.11 20.93 -11.65
N GLY A 249 10.47 20.94 -10.38
CA GLY A 249 10.02 21.95 -9.42
C GLY A 249 8.51 21.96 -9.19
N ILE A 250 7.83 20.80 -9.26
CA ILE A 250 6.38 20.70 -9.13
C ILE A 250 5.96 21.00 -7.68
N GLY A 251 6.72 20.53 -6.69
CA GLY A 251 6.48 20.76 -5.28
C GLY A 251 7.55 20.14 -4.39
N LYS A 252 7.28 20.02 -3.09
CA LYS A 252 8.23 19.50 -2.10
C LYS A 252 8.16 18.00 -1.96
N LEU A 253 9.31 17.37 -1.69
CA LEU A 253 9.42 16.00 -1.22
C LEU A 253 9.48 15.98 0.31
N ILE A 254 8.68 15.13 0.94
CA ILE A 254 8.58 15.01 2.40
C ILE A 254 8.73 13.53 2.77
N GLY A 255 9.44 13.23 3.85
CA GLY A 255 9.60 11.86 4.33
C GLY A 255 11.06 11.46 4.52
N ALA A 256 11.35 10.18 4.36
CA ALA A 256 12.70 9.65 4.45
C ALA A 256 13.42 9.65 3.09
N PRO A 257 14.76 9.71 3.07
CA PRO A 257 15.53 9.55 1.84
C PRO A 257 15.20 8.23 1.13
N VAL A 258 15.05 8.30 -0.19
CA VAL A 258 14.78 7.12 -1.02
C VAL A 258 16.10 6.53 -1.53
N PRO A 259 16.31 5.22 -1.45
CA PRO A 259 17.49 4.57 -2.00
C PRO A 259 17.66 4.83 -3.50
N GLY A 260 18.91 4.87 -3.96
CA GLY A 260 19.24 5.07 -5.37
C GLY A 260 18.99 3.82 -6.21
N THR A 261 17.77 3.55 -6.62
CA THR A 261 17.37 2.33 -7.32
C THR A 261 16.84 2.62 -8.73
N MET A 262 17.68 3.26 -9.56
CA MET A 262 17.29 3.79 -10.89
C MET A 262 17.92 3.03 -12.05
N THR A 263 17.83 1.70 -12.00
CA THR A 263 18.05 0.84 -13.16
C THR A 263 16.74 0.25 -13.65
N ALA A 264 16.74 -0.35 -14.84
CA ALA A 264 15.65 -1.19 -15.30
C ALA A 264 16.17 -2.55 -15.78
N VAL A 265 15.40 -3.60 -15.57
CA VAL A 265 15.77 -4.99 -15.76
C VAL A 265 14.71 -5.74 -16.56
N TRP A 266 15.15 -6.60 -17.45
CA TRP A 266 14.36 -7.70 -17.99
C TRP A 266 14.80 -8.97 -17.29
N TRP A 267 13.84 -9.62 -16.63
CA TRP A 267 14.10 -10.87 -15.92
C TRP A 267 14.18 -12.03 -16.90
N GLU A 268 15.29 -12.75 -16.87
CA GLU A 268 15.57 -13.88 -17.77
C GLU A 268 15.20 -15.20 -17.12
N THR A 269 14.36 -15.96 -17.80
CA THR A 269 14.00 -17.32 -17.39
C THR A 269 15.10 -18.31 -17.80
N GLN A 270 15.53 -19.15 -16.86
CA GLN A 270 16.54 -20.17 -17.10
C GLN A 270 15.98 -21.36 -17.92
N ILE A 271 16.83 -22.35 -18.22
CA ILE A 271 16.42 -23.64 -18.81
C ILE A 271 15.38 -24.30 -17.92
N ASP A 272 15.58 -24.29 -16.60
CA ASP A 272 14.53 -24.59 -15.63
C ASP A 272 13.63 -23.35 -15.48
N PRO A 273 12.36 -23.38 -15.97
CA PRO A 273 11.48 -22.22 -16.00
C PRO A 273 11.04 -21.74 -14.61
N THR A 274 11.35 -22.49 -13.55
CA THR A 274 11.11 -22.10 -12.17
C THR A 274 12.18 -21.15 -11.64
N LEU A 275 13.31 -21.04 -12.33
CA LEU A 275 14.44 -20.17 -12.01
C LEU A 275 14.49 -18.97 -12.94
N VAL A 276 14.61 -17.79 -12.36
CA VAL A 276 14.67 -16.50 -13.07
C VAL A 276 15.81 -15.69 -12.46
N PHE A 277 16.60 -15.01 -13.29
CA PHE A 277 17.60 -14.06 -12.80
C PHE A 277 17.43 -12.68 -13.45
N GLY A 278 17.99 -11.65 -12.83
CA GLY A 278 17.99 -10.30 -13.34
C GLY A 278 19.35 -9.65 -13.22
N ILE A 279 19.77 -9.00 -14.31
CA ILE A 279 20.88 -8.05 -14.36
C ILE A 279 20.35 -6.82 -15.09
N PRO A 280 20.51 -5.60 -14.53
CA PRO A 280 20.00 -4.38 -15.18
C PRO A 280 20.60 -4.16 -16.57
N GLN A 281 19.75 -3.88 -17.55
CA GLN A 281 20.17 -3.55 -18.91
C GLN A 281 20.11 -2.05 -19.19
N VAL A 282 19.38 -1.28 -18.37
CA VAL A 282 19.19 0.16 -18.56
C VAL A 282 19.56 0.89 -17.29
N GLY A 283 20.49 1.87 -17.43
CA GLY A 283 20.75 2.86 -16.40
C GLY A 283 20.12 4.21 -16.77
N VAL A 284 19.60 4.92 -15.79
CA VAL A 284 19.00 6.25 -15.97
C VAL A 284 20.00 7.33 -15.58
N LYS A 285 20.16 8.35 -16.41
CA LYS A 285 21.03 9.52 -16.17
C LYS A 285 20.22 10.80 -16.03
N ASP A 286 20.76 11.72 -15.23
CA ASP A 286 20.33 13.13 -15.26
C ASP A 286 20.81 13.86 -16.53
N MET A 287 20.39 15.11 -16.69
CA MET A 287 20.80 15.94 -17.85
C MET A 287 22.27 16.37 -17.82
N GLN A 288 22.98 16.13 -16.71
CA GLN A 288 24.42 16.35 -16.54
C GLN A 288 25.26 15.11 -16.88
N GLY A 289 24.58 13.97 -17.13
CA GLY A 289 25.20 12.69 -17.48
C GLY A 289 25.56 11.80 -16.31
N ASN A 290 25.14 12.13 -15.08
CA ASN A 290 25.35 11.31 -13.89
C ASN A 290 24.29 10.23 -13.80
N TYR A 291 24.68 9.00 -13.45
CA TYR A 291 23.73 7.94 -13.15
C TYR A 291 23.00 8.22 -11.84
N LEU A 292 21.70 7.96 -11.82
CA LEU A 292 20.85 8.07 -10.62
C LEU A 292 20.92 6.81 -9.74
N GLU A 293 21.45 5.74 -10.26
CA GLU A 293 21.69 4.50 -9.51
C GLU A 293 22.68 4.74 -8.38
N ASN A 294 22.45 4.15 -7.21
CA ASN A 294 23.24 4.31 -5.99
C ASN A 294 23.33 5.76 -5.48
N GLN A 295 22.47 6.64 -5.96
CA GLN A 295 22.34 8.01 -5.47
C GLN A 295 21.03 8.20 -4.72
N GLN A 296 21.16 8.35 -3.43
CA GLN A 296 20.00 8.56 -2.54
C GLN A 296 19.30 9.87 -2.85
N LEU A 297 17.97 9.83 -3.05
CA LEU A 297 17.16 11.03 -3.25
C LEU A 297 16.79 11.62 -1.89
N GLN A 298 17.29 12.81 -1.60
CA GLN A 298 17.00 13.52 -0.35
C GLN A 298 15.67 14.27 -0.43
N PRO A 299 14.81 14.16 0.62
CA PRO A 299 13.62 14.98 0.74
C PRO A 299 13.96 16.45 0.98
N ASP A 300 13.01 17.35 0.72
CA ASP A 300 13.10 18.75 1.12
C ASP A 300 12.74 18.95 2.60
N VAL A 301 11.97 18.04 3.16
CA VAL A 301 11.61 17.99 4.57
C VAL A 301 11.78 16.56 5.07
N GLU A 302 12.87 16.32 5.78
CA GLU A 302 13.20 15.00 6.31
C GLU A 302 12.37 14.70 7.57
N VAL A 303 11.72 13.55 7.57
CA VAL A 303 10.93 13.03 8.69
C VAL A 303 10.75 11.53 8.58
N TYR A 304 10.86 10.83 9.70
CA TYR A 304 10.72 9.38 9.79
C TYR A 304 9.50 8.99 10.63
N ASN A 305 8.94 7.83 10.32
CA ASN A 305 8.04 7.12 11.23
C ASN A 305 8.89 6.18 12.09
N THR A 306 9.07 6.48 13.36
CA THR A 306 9.78 5.58 14.27
C THR A 306 8.90 4.38 14.65
N PRO A 307 9.49 3.23 15.01
CA PRO A 307 8.73 2.08 15.48
C PRO A 307 7.78 2.42 16.64
N GLU A 308 8.21 3.28 17.56
CA GLU A 308 7.42 3.71 18.72
C GLU A 308 6.20 4.53 18.29
N ALA A 309 6.37 5.44 17.33
CA ALA A 309 5.27 6.23 16.76
C ALA A 309 4.25 5.31 16.06
N GLN A 310 4.72 4.36 15.26
CA GLN A 310 3.87 3.40 14.58
C GLN A 310 3.09 2.52 15.57
N LEU A 311 3.74 2.01 16.63
CA LEU A 311 3.08 1.22 17.67
C LEU A 311 2.03 2.01 18.45
N SER A 312 2.21 3.33 18.60
CA SER A 312 1.21 4.22 19.20
C SER A 312 0.10 4.65 18.23
N GLY A 313 0.16 4.21 16.97
CA GLY A 313 -0.78 4.59 15.91
C GLY A 313 -0.53 6.00 15.36
N GLU A 314 0.67 6.56 15.55
CA GLU A 314 1.05 7.88 15.07
C GLU A 314 1.77 7.80 13.71
N ASP A 315 1.29 8.54 12.72
CA ASP A 315 1.96 8.73 11.43
C ASP A 315 2.62 10.13 11.41
N THR A 316 3.86 10.19 11.87
CA THR A 316 4.64 11.44 11.97
C THR A 316 4.92 12.04 10.59
N GLN A 317 5.19 11.19 9.59
CA GLN A 317 5.44 11.63 8.22
C GLN A 317 4.18 12.29 7.63
N LEU A 318 3.02 11.68 7.78
CA LEU A 318 1.75 12.21 7.27
C LEU A 318 1.36 13.52 7.97
N LYS A 319 1.51 13.61 9.30
CA LYS A 319 1.30 14.85 10.06
C LYS A 319 2.18 15.98 9.54
N ARG A 320 3.47 15.69 9.33
CA ARG A 320 4.41 16.68 8.81
C ARG A 320 4.06 17.16 7.42
N ALA A 321 3.61 16.26 6.54
CA ALA A 321 3.14 16.61 5.20
C ALA A 321 1.92 17.56 5.26
N VAL A 322 0.97 17.31 6.15
CA VAL A 322 -0.19 18.21 6.35
C VAL A 322 0.25 19.60 6.83
N GLU A 323 1.16 19.69 7.80
CA GLU A 323 1.69 20.96 8.29
C GLU A 323 2.33 21.80 7.18
N VAL A 324 3.20 21.16 6.38
CA VAL A 324 3.89 21.82 5.25
C VAL A 324 2.87 22.32 4.23
N MET A 325 1.88 21.50 3.89
CA MET A 325 0.87 21.88 2.91
C MET A 325 -0.06 22.98 3.41
N LEU A 326 -0.41 22.99 4.70
CA LEU A 326 -1.20 24.08 5.31
C LEU A 326 -0.43 25.42 5.30
N GLN A 327 0.90 25.38 5.44
CA GLN A 327 1.72 26.59 5.30
C GLN A 327 1.78 27.10 3.85
N THR A 328 1.71 26.20 2.87
CA THR A 328 1.77 26.51 1.44
C THR A 328 0.47 27.17 0.94
N VAL A 329 -0.68 26.88 1.56
CA VAL A 329 -2.02 27.34 1.12
C VAL A 329 -2.62 28.47 1.96
N LYS A 330 -1.83 29.00 2.91
CA LYS A 330 -2.16 30.22 3.63
C LYS A 330 -2.12 31.43 2.69
#